data_04344166625094fd578bc13af2cdc0a1
#
_entry.id   04344166625094fd578bc13af2cdc0a1
#
_cell.length_a   1.000
_cell.length_b   1.000
_cell.length_c   1.000
_cell.angle_alpha   90.00
_cell.angle_beta   90.00
_cell.angle_gamma   90.00
#
_symmetry.space_group_name_H-M   'P 1'
#
loop_
_entity.id
_entity.type
_entity.pdbx_description
1 polymer ?
#
loop_
_entity_poly.entity_id
_entity_poly.type
_entity_poly.pdbx_seq_one_letter_code
_entity_poly.pdbx_strand_id
1 'polypeptide(L)'
;MKNVLLIGLGRFGRHLAMQLSELGHQVMAVDRDEERVNECMPFVTNAQIGDSTRVDFLRSLGVGTYDVCYVTISGDFQNSLETTSLLKELGAKYVVSRAERDVQAKFLLRNGADAVTYPEKQLAKWAAIRYTANHIFDYIELDEKHAIIEVAVPESWQGHSIGELDIRKKYGVNILGVKWDGKTDVTISPETVLDGSLTLLVLGEYTALKKCFRL
;
A
#
# COMPACT_ATOMS: atom_id res chain seq x y z
N MET A 1 -18.81 -0.97 -2.78
CA MET A 1 -18.85 0.49 -2.73
C MET A 1 -18.86 0.92 -1.27
N LYS A 2 -17.97 1.85 -0.86
CA LYS A 2 -17.88 2.40 0.49
C LYS A 2 -18.05 3.91 0.45
N ASN A 3 -18.51 4.49 1.55
CA ASN A 3 -18.52 5.94 1.76
C ASN A 3 -17.23 6.32 2.51
N VAL A 4 -16.43 7.19 1.93
CA VAL A 4 -15.11 7.57 2.44
C VAL A 4 -15.07 9.07 2.72
N LEU A 5 -14.61 9.45 3.90
CA LEU A 5 -14.23 10.82 4.24
C LEU A 5 -12.71 10.93 4.13
N LEU A 6 -12.23 11.83 3.28
CA LEU A 6 -10.81 12.08 3.06
C LEU A 6 -10.46 13.51 3.46
N ILE A 7 -9.63 13.65 4.47
CA ILE A 7 -9.20 14.93 5.04
C ILE A 7 -7.73 15.16 4.76
N GLY A 8 -7.42 16.27 4.08
CA GLY A 8 -6.08 16.63 3.62
C GLY A 8 -5.84 16.24 2.17
N LEU A 9 -5.86 17.24 1.27
CA LEU A 9 -5.74 17.06 -0.18
C LEU A 9 -4.36 17.46 -0.71
N GLY A 10 -3.33 17.26 0.10
CA GLY A 10 -1.94 17.32 -0.34
C GLY A 10 -1.64 16.25 -1.41
N ARG A 11 -0.39 16.14 -1.85
CA ARG A 11 0.01 15.20 -2.91
C ARG A 11 -0.51 13.78 -2.69
N PHE A 12 -0.31 13.20 -1.51
CA PHE A 12 -0.78 11.85 -1.20
C PHE A 12 -2.32 11.76 -1.16
N GLY A 13 -2.99 12.72 -0.50
CA GLY A 13 -4.46 12.74 -0.40
C GLY A 13 -5.13 12.82 -1.76
N ARG A 14 -4.63 13.66 -2.66
CA ARG A 14 -5.16 13.77 -4.03
C ARG A 14 -5.04 12.46 -4.82
N HIS A 15 -3.87 11.81 -4.80
CA HIS A 15 -3.72 10.50 -5.44
C HIS A 15 -4.62 9.45 -4.82
N LEU A 16 -4.79 9.45 -3.49
CA LEU A 16 -5.70 8.54 -2.81
C LEU A 16 -7.17 8.78 -3.22
N ALA A 17 -7.59 10.05 -3.35
CA ALA A 17 -8.93 10.40 -3.82
C ALA A 17 -9.21 9.82 -5.21
N MET A 18 -8.27 10.00 -6.15
CA MET A 18 -8.38 9.46 -7.50
C MET A 18 -8.53 7.93 -7.49
N GLN A 19 -7.66 7.23 -6.76
CA GLN A 19 -7.70 5.76 -6.68
C GLN A 19 -8.97 5.23 -6.01
N LEU A 20 -9.46 5.89 -4.95
CA LEU A 20 -10.73 5.52 -4.32
C LEU A 20 -11.92 5.68 -5.27
N SER A 21 -11.90 6.73 -6.07
CA SER A 21 -12.94 6.97 -7.09
C SER A 21 -12.89 5.94 -8.23
N GLU A 22 -11.71 5.61 -8.74
CA GLU A 22 -11.50 4.55 -9.74
C GLU A 22 -11.99 3.19 -9.25
N LEU A 23 -11.83 2.91 -7.95
CA LEU A 23 -12.36 1.71 -7.29
C LEU A 23 -13.89 1.75 -7.07
N GLY A 24 -14.57 2.83 -7.48
CA GLY A 24 -16.03 2.98 -7.38
C GLY A 24 -16.53 3.34 -5.98
N HIS A 25 -15.69 3.96 -5.14
CA HIS A 25 -16.10 4.44 -3.82
C HIS A 25 -16.66 5.86 -3.90
N GLN A 26 -17.56 6.21 -2.97
CA GLN A 26 -18.03 7.59 -2.80
C GLN A 26 -17.09 8.32 -1.86
N VAL A 27 -16.52 9.42 -2.34
CA VAL A 27 -15.52 10.18 -1.60
C VAL A 27 -16.04 11.59 -1.30
N MET A 28 -16.08 11.94 0.00
CA MET A 28 -16.15 13.31 0.48
C MET A 28 -14.73 13.78 0.76
N ALA A 29 -14.23 14.73 0.00
CA ALA A 29 -12.90 15.29 0.12
C ALA A 29 -12.93 16.63 0.89
N VAL A 30 -12.00 16.81 1.84
CA VAL A 30 -11.94 18.00 2.68
C VAL A 30 -10.50 18.52 2.78
N ASP A 31 -10.32 19.80 2.57
CA ASP A 31 -9.10 20.55 2.90
C ASP A 31 -9.47 21.96 3.34
N ARG A 32 -8.59 22.64 4.07
CA ARG A 32 -8.73 24.06 4.39
C ARG A 32 -8.34 24.98 3.24
N ASP A 33 -7.59 24.44 2.29
CA ASP A 33 -7.05 25.12 1.13
C ASP A 33 -8.03 24.97 -0.06
N GLU A 34 -8.61 26.09 -0.48
CA GLU A 34 -9.60 26.14 -1.57
C GLU A 34 -9.04 25.63 -2.90
N GLU A 35 -7.78 25.96 -3.22
CA GLU A 35 -7.15 25.53 -4.48
C GLU A 35 -7.06 24.00 -4.54
N ARG A 36 -6.65 23.36 -3.46
CA ARG A 36 -6.58 21.88 -3.36
C ARG A 36 -7.95 21.23 -3.46
N VAL A 37 -8.96 21.83 -2.85
CA VAL A 37 -10.34 21.36 -2.97
C VAL A 37 -10.81 21.42 -4.40
N ASN A 38 -10.59 22.55 -5.08
CA ASN A 38 -10.99 22.76 -6.48
C ASN A 38 -10.26 21.80 -7.42
N GLU A 39 -8.97 21.55 -7.23
CA GLU A 39 -8.20 20.56 -7.99
C GLU A 39 -8.71 19.13 -7.80
N CYS A 40 -9.25 18.80 -6.62
CA CYS A 40 -9.73 17.46 -6.30
C CYS A 40 -11.17 17.21 -6.78
N MET A 41 -11.99 18.27 -6.93
CA MET A 41 -13.41 18.19 -7.29
C MET A 41 -13.72 17.28 -8.49
N PRO A 42 -12.95 17.27 -9.60
CA PRO A 42 -13.25 16.43 -10.75
C PRO A 42 -13.17 14.91 -10.47
N PHE A 43 -12.53 14.51 -9.39
CA PHE A 43 -12.22 13.10 -9.08
C PHE A 43 -13.03 12.52 -7.90
N VAL A 44 -13.86 13.34 -7.25
CA VAL A 44 -14.56 12.92 -6.03
C VAL A 44 -16.06 13.14 -6.16
N THR A 45 -16.81 12.47 -5.29
CA THR A 45 -18.27 12.61 -5.27
C THR A 45 -18.70 13.99 -4.74
N ASN A 46 -18.05 14.45 -3.68
CA ASN A 46 -18.24 15.76 -3.09
C ASN A 46 -16.91 16.29 -2.54
N ALA A 47 -16.77 17.60 -2.50
CA ALA A 47 -15.62 18.26 -1.88
C ALA A 47 -16.10 19.47 -1.05
N GLN A 48 -15.41 19.74 0.06
CA GLN A 48 -15.75 20.84 0.95
C GLN A 48 -14.49 21.51 1.51
N ILE A 49 -14.50 22.84 1.53
CA ILE A 49 -13.47 23.64 2.20
C ILE A 49 -13.82 23.71 3.69
N GLY A 50 -12.85 23.39 4.56
CA GLY A 50 -13.06 23.50 5.99
C GLY A 50 -11.87 23.06 6.84
N ASP A 51 -11.92 23.46 8.08
CA ASP A 51 -10.91 23.16 9.09
C ASP A 51 -11.33 21.95 9.92
N SER A 52 -10.64 20.85 9.76
CA SER A 52 -10.93 19.57 10.42
C SER A 52 -10.55 19.54 11.91
N THR A 53 -9.90 20.58 12.44
CA THR A 53 -9.67 20.73 13.89
C THR A 53 -10.89 21.34 14.59
N ARG A 54 -11.89 21.80 13.83
CA ARG A 54 -13.13 22.35 14.38
C ARG A 54 -14.20 21.27 14.53
N VAL A 55 -14.57 20.98 15.76
CA VAL A 55 -15.58 19.96 16.10
C VAL A 55 -16.90 20.16 15.36
N ASP A 56 -17.38 21.43 15.30
CA ASP A 56 -18.66 21.74 14.66
C ASP A 56 -18.61 21.48 13.16
N PHE A 57 -17.48 21.75 12.52
CA PHE A 57 -17.29 21.41 11.11
C PHE A 57 -17.33 19.90 10.89
N LEU A 58 -16.57 19.11 11.63
CA LEU A 58 -16.60 17.65 11.51
C LEU A 58 -17.98 17.07 11.83
N ARG A 59 -18.69 17.63 12.83
CA ARG A 59 -20.05 17.21 13.16
C ARG A 59 -21.01 17.46 12.00
N SER A 60 -20.87 18.58 11.27
CA SER A 60 -21.71 18.90 10.11
C SER A 60 -21.51 17.92 8.94
N LEU A 61 -20.37 17.25 8.86
CA LEU A 61 -20.08 16.23 7.83
C LEU A 61 -20.76 14.89 8.13
N GLY A 62 -21.29 14.67 9.34
CA GLY A 62 -21.89 13.39 9.71
C GLY A 62 -20.88 12.24 9.77
N VAL A 63 -19.77 12.44 10.48
CA VAL A 63 -18.58 11.53 10.51
C VAL A 63 -18.95 10.06 10.69
N GLY A 64 -19.92 9.73 11.57
CA GLY A 64 -20.34 8.34 11.83
C GLY A 64 -21.01 7.62 10.64
N THR A 65 -21.35 8.32 9.57
CA THR A 65 -21.98 7.73 8.38
C THR A 65 -20.95 7.13 7.42
N TYR A 66 -19.68 7.54 7.49
CA TYR A 66 -18.63 7.04 6.62
C TYR A 66 -18.11 5.68 7.10
N ASP A 67 -17.75 4.84 6.12
CA ASP A 67 -17.16 3.52 6.40
C ASP A 67 -15.70 3.61 6.76
N VAL A 68 -14.98 4.59 6.18
CA VAL A 68 -13.58 4.88 6.46
C VAL A 68 -13.34 6.39 6.42
N CYS A 69 -12.59 6.88 7.38
CA CYS A 69 -12.09 8.25 7.43
C CYS A 69 -10.56 8.23 7.26
N TYR A 70 -10.05 8.90 6.23
CA TYR A 70 -8.62 9.09 6.04
C TYR A 70 -8.19 10.47 6.50
N VAL A 71 -7.11 10.54 7.29
CA VAL A 71 -6.41 11.77 7.67
C VAL A 71 -5.04 11.76 6.99
N THR A 72 -4.92 12.55 5.94
CA THR A 72 -3.71 12.63 5.10
C THR A 72 -3.00 13.97 5.20
N ILE A 73 -3.27 14.72 6.28
CA ILE A 73 -2.61 15.97 6.62
C ILE A 73 -1.10 15.73 6.76
N SER A 74 -0.29 16.53 6.08
CA SER A 74 1.16 16.47 6.10
C SER A 74 1.76 17.83 6.50
N GLY A 75 2.94 17.78 7.15
CA GLY A 75 3.65 18.98 7.59
C GLY A 75 3.07 19.64 8.85
N ASP A 76 1.90 19.19 9.32
CA ASP A 76 1.26 19.68 10.55
C ASP A 76 0.74 18.51 11.38
N PHE A 77 1.64 17.95 12.18
CA PHE A 77 1.32 16.77 13.00
C PHE A 77 0.28 17.05 14.08
N GLN A 78 0.26 18.26 14.64
CA GLN A 78 -0.72 18.62 15.65
C GLN A 78 -2.13 18.56 15.05
N ASN A 79 -2.36 19.21 13.94
CA ASN A 79 -3.67 19.18 13.27
C ASN A 79 -4.06 17.77 12.82
N SER A 80 -3.12 16.95 12.39
CA SER A 80 -3.37 15.54 12.06
C SER A 80 -3.82 14.74 13.28
N LEU A 81 -3.17 14.94 14.43
CA LEU A 81 -3.48 14.25 15.68
C LEU A 81 -4.85 14.68 16.24
N GLU A 82 -5.11 16.00 16.28
CA GLU A 82 -6.39 16.56 16.72
C GLU A 82 -7.53 16.05 15.84
N THR A 83 -7.39 16.13 14.52
CA THR A 83 -8.40 15.61 13.59
C THR A 83 -8.65 14.11 13.81
N THR A 84 -7.61 13.31 14.00
CA THR A 84 -7.72 11.87 14.25
C THR A 84 -8.52 11.59 15.52
N SER A 85 -8.22 12.29 16.63
CA SER A 85 -8.93 12.15 17.90
C SER A 85 -10.40 12.55 17.76
N LEU A 86 -10.66 13.71 17.16
CA LEU A 86 -12.01 14.23 16.97
C LEU A 86 -12.89 13.31 16.12
N LEU A 87 -12.33 12.72 15.07
CA LEU A 87 -13.06 11.74 14.25
C LEU A 87 -13.54 10.55 15.09
N LYS A 88 -12.70 10.00 15.96
CA LYS A 88 -13.09 8.89 16.85
C LYS A 88 -14.11 9.32 17.87
N GLU A 89 -13.95 10.48 18.50
CA GLU A 89 -14.92 11.06 19.43
C GLU A 89 -16.31 11.28 18.80
N LEU A 90 -16.33 11.64 17.51
CA LEU A 90 -17.55 11.83 16.73
C LEU A 90 -18.12 10.53 16.12
N GLY A 91 -17.56 9.37 16.46
CA GLY A 91 -18.08 8.07 16.10
C GLY A 91 -17.64 7.55 14.73
N ALA A 92 -16.47 7.97 14.22
CA ALA A 92 -15.90 7.37 13.02
C ALA A 92 -15.71 5.86 13.20
N LYS A 93 -16.20 5.06 12.25
CA LYS A 93 -16.12 3.59 12.28
C LYS A 93 -14.69 3.10 12.16
N TYR A 94 -13.93 3.67 11.23
CA TYR A 94 -12.54 3.30 10.96
C TYR A 94 -11.74 4.52 10.52
N VAL A 95 -10.65 4.82 11.23
CA VAL A 95 -9.78 5.97 10.96
C VAL A 95 -8.40 5.50 10.55
N VAL A 96 -7.96 5.94 9.37
CA VAL A 96 -6.61 5.70 8.85
C VAL A 96 -5.87 7.03 8.79
N SER A 97 -4.78 7.15 9.55
CA SER A 97 -4.00 8.39 9.59
C SER A 97 -2.62 8.23 8.96
N ARG A 98 -2.17 9.27 8.24
CA ARG A 98 -0.83 9.31 7.66
C ARG A 98 0.20 9.74 8.69
N ALA A 99 1.28 8.96 8.80
CA ALA A 99 2.46 9.32 9.58
C ALA A 99 3.64 9.63 8.67
N GLU A 100 4.54 10.48 9.14
CA GLU A 100 5.81 10.83 8.49
C GLU A 100 7.03 10.36 9.32
N ARG A 101 6.79 9.91 10.57
CA ARG A 101 7.79 9.38 11.51
C ARG A 101 7.21 8.26 12.35
N ASP A 102 8.06 7.32 12.77
CA ASP A 102 7.64 6.18 13.61
C ASP A 102 7.00 6.63 14.95
N VAL A 103 7.47 7.73 15.52
CA VAL A 103 6.89 8.28 16.75
C VAL A 103 5.48 8.83 16.52
N GLN A 104 5.24 9.47 15.37
CA GLN A 104 3.91 9.97 15.00
C GLN A 104 2.93 8.80 14.81
N ALA A 105 3.36 7.71 14.15
CA ALA A 105 2.54 6.52 13.99
C ALA A 105 2.06 5.97 15.35
N LYS A 106 2.96 5.91 16.34
CA LYS A 106 2.61 5.49 17.72
C LYS A 106 1.60 6.41 18.38
N PHE A 107 1.76 7.73 18.21
CA PHE A 107 0.80 8.69 18.79
C PHE A 107 -0.56 8.62 18.10
N LEU A 108 -0.61 8.54 16.78
CA LEU A 108 -1.87 8.43 16.03
C LEU A 108 -2.67 7.19 16.45
N LEU A 109 -2.02 6.02 16.55
CA LEU A 109 -2.66 4.79 17.02
C LEU A 109 -3.19 4.92 18.46
N ARG A 110 -2.44 5.57 19.35
CA ARG A 110 -2.87 5.78 20.75
C ARG A 110 -4.02 6.78 20.88
N ASN A 111 -4.16 7.68 19.92
CA ASN A 111 -5.17 8.75 19.94
C ASN A 111 -6.33 8.51 18.96
N GLY A 112 -6.56 7.26 18.57
CA GLY A 112 -7.79 6.86 17.90
C GLY A 112 -7.67 6.46 16.44
N ALA A 113 -6.50 6.48 15.83
CA ALA A 113 -6.34 5.84 14.53
C ALA A 113 -6.46 4.31 14.67
N ASP A 114 -7.26 3.67 13.82
CA ASP A 114 -7.35 2.21 13.73
C ASP A 114 -6.21 1.64 12.92
N ALA A 115 -5.69 2.43 11.97
CA ALA A 115 -4.51 2.09 11.17
C ALA A 115 -3.70 3.34 10.84
N VAL A 116 -2.43 3.12 10.52
CA VAL A 116 -1.52 4.18 10.05
C VAL A 116 -0.90 3.78 8.73
N THR A 117 -0.89 4.70 7.79
CA THR A 117 -0.11 4.59 6.55
C THR A 117 1.13 5.48 6.64
N TYR A 118 2.27 4.95 6.13
CA TYR A 118 3.53 5.68 6.08
C TYR A 118 4.12 5.53 4.67
N PRO A 119 3.58 6.30 3.69
CA PRO A 119 3.88 6.08 2.26
C PRO A 119 5.35 6.17 1.93
N GLU A 120 6.07 7.16 2.48
CA GLU A 120 7.49 7.37 2.20
C GLU A 120 8.35 6.20 2.66
N LYS A 121 8.07 5.65 3.85
CA LYS A 121 8.81 4.50 4.40
C LYS A 121 8.55 3.23 3.57
N GLN A 122 7.27 3.00 3.23
CA GLN A 122 6.86 1.84 2.44
C GLN A 122 7.48 1.89 1.03
N LEU A 123 7.36 3.05 0.35
CA LEU A 123 7.90 3.24 -0.99
C LEU A 123 9.43 3.23 -1.01
N ALA A 124 10.10 3.81 -0.02
CA ALA A 124 11.56 3.79 0.08
C ALA A 124 12.10 2.37 0.24
N LYS A 125 11.44 1.55 1.08
CA LYS A 125 11.81 0.13 1.23
C LYS A 125 11.65 -0.62 -0.09
N TRP A 126 10.49 -0.47 -0.75
CA TRP A 126 10.24 -1.06 -2.06
C TRP A 126 11.27 -0.62 -3.09
N ALA A 127 11.54 0.68 -3.21
CA ALA A 127 12.48 1.23 -4.18
C ALA A 127 13.91 0.72 -3.91
N ALA A 128 14.33 0.68 -2.65
CA ALA A 128 15.65 0.16 -2.28
C ALA A 128 15.82 -1.29 -2.78
N ILE A 129 14.87 -2.17 -2.48
CA ILE A 129 14.94 -3.58 -2.91
C ILE A 129 14.88 -3.67 -4.44
N ARG A 130 13.91 -2.99 -5.06
CA ARG A 130 13.63 -3.06 -6.50
C ARG A 130 14.79 -2.61 -7.37
N TYR A 131 15.53 -1.57 -6.95
CA TYR A 131 16.56 -0.95 -7.79
C TYR A 131 18.01 -1.29 -7.40
N THR A 132 18.23 -1.96 -6.26
CA THR A 132 19.59 -2.37 -5.83
C THR A 132 19.86 -3.87 -5.98
N ALA A 133 18.83 -4.70 -6.07
CA ALA A 133 19.01 -6.13 -6.28
C ALA A 133 19.16 -6.43 -7.78
N ASN A 134 20.28 -7.04 -8.17
CA ASN A 134 20.65 -7.26 -9.58
C ASN A 134 19.69 -8.16 -10.38
N HIS A 135 18.78 -8.89 -9.71
CA HIS A 135 17.91 -9.88 -10.35
C HIS A 135 16.47 -9.81 -9.89
N ILE A 136 16.09 -8.84 -9.04
CA ILE A 136 14.71 -8.62 -8.59
C ILE A 136 14.06 -7.57 -9.50
N PHE A 137 12.94 -7.95 -10.13
CA PHE A 137 12.16 -7.06 -10.98
C PHE A 137 10.99 -6.45 -10.23
N ASP A 138 10.46 -7.14 -9.20
CA ASP A 138 9.41 -6.63 -8.33
C ASP A 138 9.43 -7.30 -6.95
N TYR A 139 8.81 -6.65 -5.95
CA TYR A 139 8.81 -7.09 -4.57
C TYR A 139 7.49 -6.71 -3.88
N ILE A 140 6.81 -7.71 -3.32
CA ILE A 140 5.58 -7.53 -2.53
C ILE A 140 5.82 -8.12 -1.15
N GLU A 141 5.81 -7.27 -0.11
CA GLU A 141 5.88 -7.70 1.27
C GLU A 141 4.49 -8.22 1.71
N LEU A 142 4.44 -9.43 2.26
CA LEU A 142 3.22 -10.01 2.80
C LEU A 142 3.13 -9.76 4.32
N ASP A 143 4.25 -9.96 5.01
CA ASP A 143 4.41 -9.70 6.43
C ASP A 143 5.90 -9.40 6.76
N GLU A 144 6.24 -9.30 8.05
CA GLU A 144 7.62 -9.01 8.49
C GLU A 144 8.67 -10.01 8.01
N LYS A 145 8.26 -11.22 7.64
CA LYS A 145 9.15 -12.33 7.29
C LYS A 145 8.98 -12.83 5.87
N HIS A 146 7.81 -12.67 5.27
CA HIS A 146 7.46 -13.29 3.99
C HIS A 146 7.27 -12.24 2.90
N ALA A 147 7.72 -12.59 1.70
CA ALA A 147 7.56 -11.76 0.51
C ALA A 147 7.29 -12.61 -0.73
N ILE A 148 6.68 -11.98 -1.73
CA ILE A 148 6.69 -12.44 -3.11
C ILE A 148 7.70 -11.57 -3.85
N ILE A 149 8.60 -12.20 -4.62
CA ILE A 149 9.54 -11.50 -5.48
C ILE A 149 9.35 -11.94 -6.93
N GLU A 150 9.53 -11.01 -7.87
CA GLU A 150 9.77 -11.32 -9.27
C GLU A 150 11.28 -11.35 -9.51
N VAL A 151 11.83 -12.49 -9.95
CA VAL A 151 13.27 -12.70 -10.06
C VAL A 151 13.62 -13.41 -11.37
N ALA A 152 14.80 -13.11 -11.95
CA ALA A 152 15.30 -13.84 -13.11
C ALA A 152 15.49 -15.33 -12.79
N VAL A 153 15.30 -16.18 -13.80
CA VAL A 153 15.65 -17.62 -13.70
C VAL A 153 17.17 -17.75 -13.54
N PRO A 154 17.65 -18.34 -12.42
CA PRO A 154 19.08 -18.60 -12.25
C PRO A 154 19.65 -19.45 -13.42
N GLU A 155 20.85 -19.16 -13.87
CA GLU A 155 21.47 -19.93 -14.96
C GLU A 155 21.49 -21.45 -14.70
N SER A 156 21.72 -21.84 -13.44
CA SER A 156 21.74 -23.25 -13.04
C SER A 156 20.37 -23.96 -13.06
N TRP A 157 19.30 -23.21 -13.27
CA TRP A 157 17.94 -23.75 -13.36
C TRP A 157 17.40 -23.79 -14.80
N GLN A 158 18.11 -23.15 -15.73
CA GLN A 158 17.70 -23.11 -17.12
C GLN A 158 17.79 -24.50 -17.77
N GLY A 159 16.76 -24.83 -18.53
CA GLY A 159 16.62 -26.13 -19.18
C GLY A 159 16.08 -27.26 -18.29
N HIS A 160 15.87 -27.00 -17.00
CA HIS A 160 15.28 -27.95 -16.07
C HIS A 160 13.81 -27.65 -15.81
N SER A 161 13.04 -28.68 -15.52
CA SER A 161 11.66 -28.51 -15.04
C SER A 161 11.60 -28.14 -13.55
N ILE A 162 10.50 -27.53 -13.13
CA ILE A 162 10.26 -27.18 -11.71
C ILE A 162 10.34 -28.42 -10.82
N GLY A 163 9.82 -29.55 -11.28
CA GLY A 163 9.83 -30.83 -10.57
C GLY A 163 11.23 -31.39 -10.36
N GLU A 164 12.09 -31.38 -11.42
CA GLU A 164 13.48 -31.85 -11.33
C GLU A 164 14.31 -31.01 -10.35
N LEU A 165 14.05 -29.71 -10.28
CA LEU A 165 14.78 -28.80 -9.40
C LEU A 165 14.44 -28.99 -7.93
N ASP A 166 13.25 -29.50 -7.58
CA ASP A 166 12.75 -29.73 -6.22
C ASP A 166 12.96 -28.50 -5.31
N ILE A 167 12.63 -27.31 -5.86
CA ILE A 167 12.98 -25.99 -5.30
C ILE A 167 12.35 -25.81 -3.91
N ARG A 168 11.08 -26.23 -3.77
CA ARG A 168 10.35 -26.12 -2.50
C ARG A 168 11.03 -26.87 -1.38
N LYS A 169 11.51 -28.07 -1.65
CA LYS A 169 12.16 -28.92 -0.65
C LYS A 169 13.59 -28.45 -0.35
N LYS A 170 14.33 -28.04 -1.38
CA LYS A 170 15.72 -27.60 -1.23
C LYS A 170 15.88 -26.23 -0.58
N TYR A 171 15.00 -25.30 -0.90
CA TYR A 171 15.17 -23.88 -0.52
C TYR A 171 14.04 -23.34 0.37
N GLY A 172 12.93 -24.06 0.52
CA GLY A 172 11.78 -23.58 1.31
C GLY A 172 11.01 -22.45 0.65
N VAL A 173 11.13 -22.28 -0.68
CA VAL A 173 10.41 -21.25 -1.46
C VAL A 173 9.45 -21.90 -2.44
N ASN A 174 8.40 -21.19 -2.80
CA ASN A 174 7.37 -21.68 -3.74
C ASN A 174 7.36 -20.80 -4.99
N ILE A 175 7.45 -21.41 -6.17
CA ILE A 175 7.17 -20.73 -7.43
C ILE A 175 5.65 -20.62 -7.57
N LEU A 176 5.15 -19.40 -7.73
CA LEU A 176 3.73 -19.10 -7.91
C LEU A 176 3.34 -18.99 -9.37
N GLY A 177 4.31 -18.66 -10.24
CA GLY A 177 4.11 -18.48 -11.65
C GLY A 177 5.38 -18.08 -12.36
N VAL A 178 5.29 -18.04 -13.68
CA VAL A 178 6.33 -17.52 -14.58
C VAL A 178 5.81 -16.30 -15.32
N LYS A 179 6.70 -15.43 -15.75
CA LYS A 179 6.33 -14.25 -16.51
C LYS A 179 7.27 -14.09 -17.70
N TRP A 180 6.72 -13.77 -18.87
CA TRP A 180 7.46 -13.41 -20.07
C TRP A 180 6.72 -12.29 -20.81
N ASP A 181 7.44 -11.37 -21.37
CA ASP A 181 6.89 -10.24 -22.17
C ASP A 181 5.70 -9.53 -21.46
N GLY A 182 5.84 -9.30 -20.16
CA GLY A 182 4.81 -8.64 -19.34
C GLY A 182 3.58 -9.49 -19.01
N LYS A 183 3.48 -10.74 -19.51
CA LYS A 183 2.37 -11.66 -19.24
C LYS A 183 2.75 -12.64 -18.16
N THR A 184 1.89 -12.77 -17.16
CA THR A 184 2.06 -13.71 -16.04
C THR A 184 1.23 -14.98 -16.30
N ASP A 185 1.88 -16.14 -16.20
CA ASP A 185 1.21 -17.45 -16.19
C ASP A 185 1.34 -18.07 -14.78
N VAL A 186 0.22 -18.33 -14.17
CA VAL A 186 0.11 -18.98 -12.85
C VAL A 186 -0.30 -20.46 -12.94
N THR A 187 -0.52 -20.98 -14.17
CA THR A 187 -0.92 -22.35 -14.43
C THR A 187 0.29 -23.28 -14.59
N ILE A 188 1.34 -23.01 -13.80
CA ILE A 188 2.58 -23.80 -13.81
C ILE A 188 2.36 -25.20 -13.22
N SER A 189 3.13 -26.16 -13.70
CA SER A 189 3.14 -27.54 -13.22
C SER A 189 4.58 -28.02 -12.92
N PRO A 190 4.77 -29.19 -12.32
CA PRO A 190 6.11 -29.77 -12.15
C PRO A 190 6.89 -29.97 -13.44
N GLU A 191 6.18 -30.14 -14.57
CA GLU A 191 6.73 -30.33 -15.91
C GLU A 191 7.12 -29.02 -16.61
N THR A 192 6.76 -27.87 -16.04
CA THR A 192 7.11 -26.54 -16.59
C THR A 192 8.63 -26.39 -16.62
N VAL A 193 9.19 -26.24 -17.81
CA VAL A 193 10.62 -26.04 -18.03
C VAL A 193 10.95 -24.56 -17.91
N LEU A 194 12.01 -24.24 -17.18
CA LEU A 194 12.48 -22.88 -16.96
C LEU A 194 13.55 -22.52 -18.00
N ASP A 195 13.45 -21.33 -18.57
CA ASP A 195 14.47 -20.79 -19.47
C ASP A 195 14.85 -19.34 -19.10
N GLY A 196 15.91 -18.83 -19.70
CA GLY A 196 16.46 -17.51 -19.38
C GLY A 196 15.62 -16.32 -19.84
N SER A 197 14.57 -16.54 -20.65
CA SER A 197 13.64 -15.47 -21.07
C SER A 197 12.54 -15.21 -20.05
N LEU A 198 12.38 -16.14 -19.10
CA LEU A 198 11.36 -16.07 -18.06
C LEU A 198 11.86 -15.31 -16.83
N THR A 199 10.91 -14.70 -16.11
CA THR A 199 11.06 -14.35 -14.71
C THR A 199 10.12 -15.21 -13.87
N LEU A 200 10.48 -15.42 -12.61
CA LEU A 200 9.74 -16.23 -11.65
C LEU A 200 9.05 -15.35 -10.62
N LEU A 201 7.79 -15.63 -10.33
CA LEU A 201 7.12 -15.13 -9.13
C LEU A 201 7.31 -16.14 -8.01
N VAL A 202 8.04 -15.77 -6.97
CA VAL A 202 8.46 -16.69 -5.90
C VAL A 202 8.03 -16.18 -4.54
N LEU A 203 7.33 -17.02 -3.79
CA LEU A 203 6.94 -16.77 -2.40
C LEU A 203 7.89 -17.51 -1.46
N GLY A 204 8.33 -16.84 -0.41
CA GLY A 204 9.10 -17.45 0.65
C GLY A 204 9.43 -16.52 1.81
N GLU A 205 10.07 -17.08 2.85
CA GLU A 205 10.71 -16.25 3.87
C GLU A 205 11.85 -15.43 3.24
N TYR A 206 12.00 -14.18 3.68
CA TYR A 206 13.03 -13.29 3.16
C TYR A 206 14.46 -13.88 3.26
N THR A 207 14.75 -14.61 4.33
CA THR A 207 16.01 -15.34 4.55
C THR A 207 16.22 -16.46 3.54
N ALA A 208 15.16 -17.21 3.22
CA ALA A 208 15.19 -18.29 2.25
C ALA A 208 15.33 -17.73 0.82
N LEU A 209 14.60 -16.68 0.49
CA LEU A 209 14.71 -15.98 -0.80
C LEU A 209 16.12 -15.43 -1.02
N LYS A 210 16.70 -14.75 0.00
CA LYS A 210 18.09 -14.28 -0.07
C LYS A 210 19.09 -15.40 -0.33
N LYS A 211 18.95 -16.51 0.39
CA LYS A 211 19.85 -17.66 0.20
C LYS A 211 19.67 -18.30 -1.17
N CYS A 212 18.43 -18.43 -1.64
CA CYS A 212 18.10 -19.07 -2.91
C CYS A 212 18.62 -18.28 -4.11
N PHE A 213 18.42 -16.96 -4.09
CA PHE A 213 18.69 -16.08 -5.23
C PHE A 213 19.94 -15.19 -5.03
N ARG A 214 20.68 -15.37 -3.94
CA ARG A 214 21.90 -14.59 -3.60
C ARG A 214 21.67 -13.07 -3.61
N LEU A 215 20.57 -12.64 -2.96
CA LEU A 215 20.15 -11.25 -2.90
C LEU A 215 20.90 -10.47 -1.81
#